data_6dbca35f367d7fcae9909419350ae542
#
_entry.id   6dbca35f367d7fcae9909419350ae542
#
_cell.length_a   1.000
_cell.length_b   1.000
_cell.length_c   1.000
_cell.angle_alpha   90.00
_cell.angle_beta   90.00
_cell.angle_gamma   90.00
#
_symmetry.space_group_name_H-M   'P 1'
#
loop_
_entity.id
_entity.type
_entity.pdbx_description
1 polymer ?
#
loop_
_entity_poly.entity_id
_entity_poly.type
_entity_poly.pdbx_seq_one_letter_code
_entity_poly.pdbx_strand_id
1 'polypeptide(L)'
;MKRLLVLALVVLPFALRADTPNVFAIRGTRIVTAAGAPIDNGTIVMRRGVIEAVGASVTVPPDAAVVDGSGMTVYPGLIDLGNTRAADQPAPQLPQNIRTTAELERWKRLQILKPQARAADAVKVDDAELTRLASAGITAVLALPAGEVISGQSALVNVAAPPDEPQIGNIVEPRRGLVVVKSPVALHVSFPDRPRAANNGYPESLMGVIAFVRQAFLDAQHYAEIRSAPQRALPGEEADDPALEAMQPAIERKIPVAFEANEGRQILRALKLAKELKLEPIVTGGRHAEEVAADLKAQNVHVVYSLNFPVRPRTLAPDADEPLSAMRERAEAPKVPAALAAAGVSFAFSSSGLSDPKDFVKNAAKAVRAGLAADAAVRALTLSAASIAGVGDRLGSIEKGKIANLVVADGDLFDEKTKITRVFVAGRPVALDAAPAAPAGRGR
;
A
#
# COMPACT_ATOMS: atom_id res chain seq x y z
N MET A 1 64.73 -22.40 46.39
CA MET A 1 63.48 -22.93 45.70
C MET A 1 62.82 -21.74 45.06
N LYS A 2 63.06 -21.53 43.73
CA LYS A 2 62.47 -20.44 42.91
C LYS A 2 61.24 -21.00 42.21
N ARG A 3 60.03 -20.47 42.55
CA ARG A 3 58.79 -20.79 41.84
C ARG A 3 58.62 -19.89 40.60
N LEU A 4 58.70 -20.48 39.40
CA LEU A 4 58.36 -19.83 38.13
C LEU A 4 56.82 -19.79 38.02
N LEU A 5 56.26 -18.58 37.96
CA LEU A 5 54.88 -18.38 37.65
C LEU A 5 54.76 -18.25 36.12
N VAL A 6 54.16 -19.25 35.46
CA VAL A 6 53.86 -19.22 34.03
C VAL A 6 52.50 -18.54 33.87
N LEU A 7 52.52 -17.30 33.32
CA LEU A 7 51.32 -16.57 32.96
C LEU A 7 50.81 -17.07 31.61
N ALA A 8 49.75 -17.87 31.59
CA ALA A 8 49.10 -18.31 30.36
C ALA A 8 48.24 -17.16 29.81
N LEU A 9 48.67 -16.55 28.69
CA LEU A 9 47.92 -15.53 27.97
C LEU A 9 46.80 -16.22 27.17
N VAL A 10 45.56 -16.19 27.65
CA VAL A 10 44.37 -16.67 26.94
C VAL A 10 44.01 -15.65 25.86
N VAL A 11 44.39 -15.89 24.62
CA VAL A 11 43.94 -15.14 23.46
C VAL A 11 42.50 -15.61 23.12
N LEU A 12 41.50 -14.86 23.61
CA LEU A 12 40.14 -15.04 23.12
C LEU A 12 40.06 -14.60 21.64
N PRO A 13 39.57 -15.44 20.72
CA PRO A 13 39.31 -14.99 19.39
C PRO A 13 38.12 -14.02 19.43
N PHE A 14 38.40 -12.73 19.26
CA PHE A 14 37.37 -11.77 18.90
C PHE A 14 36.84 -12.21 17.52
N ALA A 15 35.63 -12.83 17.50
CA ALA A 15 34.89 -13.00 16.28
C ALA A 15 34.49 -11.60 15.78
N LEU A 16 35.29 -11.06 14.87
CA LEU A 16 34.91 -9.89 14.08
C LEU A 16 33.59 -10.25 13.37
N ARG A 17 32.47 -9.79 13.90
CA ARG A 17 31.24 -9.75 13.12
C ARG A 17 31.54 -8.83 11.95
N ALA A 18 31.57 -9.39 10.74
CA ALA A 18 31.61 -8.61 9.52
C ALA A 18 30.39 -7.69 9.54
N ASP A 19 30.61 -6.39 9.65
CA ASP A 19 29.55 -5.39 9.52
C ASP A 19 28.87 -5.58 8.18
N THR A 20 27.54 -5.60 8.21
CA THR A 20 26.75 -5.66 6.96
C THR A 20 27.12 -4.44 6.11
N PRO A 21 27.45 -4.62 4.81
CA PRO A 21 27.82 -3.49 3.98
C PRO A 21 26.73 -2.41 3.98
N ASN A 22 27.13 -1.17 4.24
CA ASN A 22 26.22 -0.03 4.21
C ASN A 22 26.12 0.61 2.82
N VAL A 23 26.90 0.09 1.86
CA VAL A 23 26.95 0.56 0.48
C VAL A 23 26.84 -0.65 -0.45
N PHE A 24 25.90 -0.57 -1.37
CA PHE A 24 25.71 -1.57 -2.42
C PHE A 24 25.77 -0.91 -3.79
N ALA A 25 26.32 -1.61 -4.78
CA ALA A 25 26.31 -1.18 -6.16
C ALA A 25 25.82 -2.31 -7.07
N ILE A 26 24.81 -2.05 -7.90
CA ILE A 26 24.37 -2.95 -8.98
C ILE A 26 24.93 -2.39 -10.27
N ARG A 27 25.72 -3.17 -11.01
CA ARG A 27 26.37 -2.73 -12.25
C ARG A 27 25.99 -3.59 -13.46
N GLY A 28 26.10 -2.99 -14.66
CA GLY A 28 25.93 -3.71 -15.93
C GLY A 28 24.49 -4.14 -16.20
N THR A 29 23.52 -3.44 -15.63
CA THR A 29 22.11 -3.78 -15.70
C THR A 29 21.32 -2.81 -16.59
N ARG A 30 20.19 -3.28 -17.12
CA ARG A 30 19.18 -2.40 -17.68
C ARG A 30 18.37 -1.77 -16.51
N ILE A 31 18.25 -0.46 -16.48
CA ILE A 31 17.55 0.27 -15.42
C ILE A 31 16.28 0.90 -15.99
N VAL A 32 15.12 0.47 -15.53
CA VAL A 32 13.83 1.09 -15.81
C VAL A 32 13.54 2.11 -14.72
N THR A 33 13.75 3.39 -15.01
CA THR A 33 13.70 4.45 -14.01
C THR A 33 12.28 4.79 -13.53
N ALA A 34 11.26 4.50 -14.33
CA ALA A 34 9.85 4.94 -14.22
C ALA A 34 9.63 6.46 -14.35
N ALA A 35 10.68 7.29 -14.23
CA ALA A 35 10.61 8.75 -14.37
C ALA A 35 11.13 9.25 -15.73
N GLY A 36 11.82 8.40 -16.49
CA GLY A 36 12.41 8.75 -17.79
C GLY A 36 12.73 7.53 -18.64
N ALA A 37 13.54 7.70 -19.68
CA ALA A 37 13.97 6.61 -20.54
C ALA A 37 14.79 5.56 -19.74
N PRO A 38 14.69 4.28 -20.11
CA PRO A 38 15.54 3.25 -19.52
C PRO A 38 17.03 3.53 -19.80
N ILE A 39 17.90 3.09 -18.89
CA ILE A 39 19.35 3.20 -19.00
C ILE A 39 19.90 1.79 -19.21
N ASP A 40 20.48 1.54 -20.38
CA ASP A 40 21.11 0.25 -20.66
C ASP A 40 22.54 0.23 -20.11
N ASN A 41 23.00 -0.94 -19.65
CA ASN A 41 24.32 -1.16 -19.05
C ASN A 41 24.65 -0.15 -17.94
N GLY A 42 23.62 0.20 -17.13
CA GLY A 42 23.72 1.20 -16.08
C GLY A 42 24.29 0.66 -14.77
N THR A 43 24.60 1.59 -13.88
CA THR A 43 25.04 1.31 -12.51
C THR A 43 24.17 2.12 -11.53
N ILE A 44 23.75 1.47 -10.45
CA ILE A 44 23.02 2.09 -9.32
C ILE A 44 23.91 1.92 -8.09
N VAL A 45 24.19 3.02 -7.39
CA VAL A 45 24.89 3.01 -6.10
C VAL A 45 23.88 3.40 -5.00
N MET A 46 23.79 2.55 -3.99
CA MET A 46 22.92 2.74 -2.81
C MET A 46 23.80 2.94 -1.58
N ARG A 47 23.54 3.99 -0.83
CA ARG A 47 24.25 4.28 0.43
C ARG A 47 23.26 4.75 1.50
N ARG A 48 23.35 4.17 2.68
CA ARG A 48 22.50 4.55 3.84
C ARG A 48 21.00 4.60 3.50
N GLY A 49 20.52 3.61 2.75
CA GLY A 49 19.11 3.48 2.42
C GLY A 49 18.60 4.30 1.24
N VAL A 50 19.44 5.17 0.65
CA VAL A 50 19.05 6.01 -0.49
C VAL A 50 19.90 5.73 -1.73
N ILE A 51 19.37 6.10 -2.89
CA ILE A 51 20.10 6.05 -4.17
C ILE A 51 21.08 7.23 -4.18
N GLU A 52 22.37 6.94 -4.11
CA GLU A 52 23.44 7.94 -4.14
C GLU A 52 23.72 8.39 -5.57
N ALA A 53 23.74 7.43 -6.50
CA ALA A 53 23.97 7.70 -7.91
C ALA A 53 23.32 6.65 -8.80
N VAL A 54 22.89 7.05 -10.00
CA VAL A 54 22.35 6.19 -11.05
C VAL A 54 22.73 6.73 -12.42
N GLY A 55 23.14 5.87 -13.34
CA GLY A 55 23.51 6.26 -14.70
C GLY A 55 24.37 5.23 -15.42
N ALA A 56 24.71 5.47 -16.70
CA ALA A 56 25.57 4.61 -17.50
C ALA A 56 27.06 4.71 -17.12
N SER A 57 27.49 5.84 -16.57
CA SER A 57 28.90 6.15 -16.30
C SER A 57 29.16 6.41 -14.80
N VAL A 58 28.46 5.69 -13.91
CA VAL A 58 28.62 5.87 -12.46
C VAL A 58 29.83 5.06 -11.98
N THR A 59 30.73 5.73 -11.24
CA THR A 59 31.87 5.09 -10.60
C THR A 59 31.40 4.33 -9.36
N VAL A 60 31.74 3.05 -9.27
CA VAL A 60 31.45 2.22 -8.09
C VAL A 60 32.39 2.59 -6.96
N PRO A 61 31.90 2.98 -5.78
CA PRO A 61 32.73 3.26 -4.62
C PRO A 61 33.51 2.01 -4.16
N PRO A 62 34.77 2.16 -3.67
CA PRO A 62 35.60 1.01 -3.25
C PRO A 62 35.05 0.28 -2.03
N ASP A 63 34.21 0.92 -1.22
CA ASP A 63 33.53 0.35 -0.05
C ASP A 63 32.19 -0.33 -0.38
N ALA A 64 31.79 -0.34 -1.66
CA ALA A 64 30.51 -0.93 -2.07
C ALA A 64 30.60 -2.46 -2.24
N ALA A 65 29.63 -3.16 -1.67
CA ALA A 65 29.36 -4.54 -2.05
C ALA A 65 28.74 -4.57 -3.46
N VAL A 66 29.49 -5.12 -4.42
CA VAL A 66 29.12 -5.11 -5.82
C VAL A 66 28.23 -6.30 -6.16
N VAL A 67 27.10 -6.01 -6.79
CA VAL A 67 26.16 -6.99 -7.37
C VAL A 67 26.30 -6.92 -8.88
N ASP A 68 26.63 -8.03 -9.51
CA ASP A 68 26.61 -8.14 -10.97
C ASP A 68 25.16 -8.22 -11.46
N GLY A 69 24.77 -7.24 -12.27
CA GLY A 69 23.46 -7.12 -12.87
C GLY A 69 23.43 -7.45 -14.37
N SER A 70 24.50 -8.05 -14.90
CA SER A 70 24.59 -8.41 -16.32
C SER A 70 23.44 -9.31 -16.75
N GLY A 71 22.72 -8.91 -17.80
CA GLY A 71 21.51 -9.62 -18.27
C GLY A 71 20.26 -9.42 -17.40
N MET A 72 20.35 -8.64 -16.34
CA MET A 72 19.21 -8.34 -15.46
C MET A 72 18.58 -6.98 -15.79
N THR A 73 17.32 -6.82 -15.40
CA THR A 73 16.61 -5.54 -15.42
C THR A 73 16.26 -5.11 -14.00
N VAL A 74 16.56 -3.86 -13.66
CA VAL A 74 16.22 -3.27 -12.36
C VAL A 74 15.05 -2.32 -12.52
N TYR A 75 14.03 -2.52 -11.69
CA TYR A 75 12.83 -1.69 -11.58
C TYR A 75 12.81 -1.00 -10.22
N PRO A 76 12.10 0.13 -10.07
CA PRO A 76 11.75 0.64 -8.75
C PRO A 76 10.96 -0.42 -7.98
N GLY A 77 11.10 -0.45 -6.68
CA GLY A 77 10.30 -1.34 -5.84
C GLY A 77 8.81 -1.11 -6.04
N LEU A 78 8.06 -2.20 -6.16
CA LEU A 78 6.61 -2.13 -6.38
C LEU A 78 5.90 -1.63 -5.13
N ILE A 79 4.85 -0.84 -5.34
CA ILE A 79 4.03 -0.23 -4.29
C ILE A 79 2.60 -0.74 -4.45
N ASP A 80 2.09 -1.41 -3.44
CA ASP A 80 0.71 -1.87 -3.37
C ASP A 80 -0.15 -0.88 -2.57
N LEU A 81 -1.13 -0.23 -3.23
CA LEU A 81 -1.99 0.77 -2.59
C LEU A 81 -3.26 0.20 -1.95
N GLY A 82 -3.25 -1.06 -1.52
CA GLY A 82 -4.45 -1.62 -0.89
C GLY A 82 -4.23 -2.96 -0.22
N ASN A 83 -3.42 -3.00 0.83
CA ASN A 83 -3.16 -4.22 1.56
C ASN A 83 -3.97 -4.26 2.87
N THR A 84 -4.97 -5.14 2.91
CA THR A 84 -5.82 -5.33 4.10
C THR A 84 -5.20 -6.25 5.16
N ARG A 85 -4.11 -6.97 4.82
CA ARG A 85 -3.43 -7.89 5.73
C ARG A 85 -2.31 -7.22 6.53
N ALA A 86 -1.88 -6.05 6.09
CA ALA A 86 -0.80 -5.32 6.75
C ALA A 86 -1.20 -4.73 8.11
N ALA A 87 -2.48 -4.62 8.41
CA ALA A 87 -2.99 -4.14 9.69
C ALA A 87 -3.86 -5.19 10.37
N ASP A 88 -3.51 -5.56 11.60
CA ASP A 88 -4.32 -6.47 12.43
C ASP A 88 -5.33 -5.64 13.23
N GLN A 89 -6.60 -5.80 12.89
CA GLN A 89 -7.67 -5.12 13.61
C GLN A 89 -8.67 -6.16 14.09
N PRO A 90 -8.71 -6.45 15.40
CA PRO A 90 -9.65 -7.41 15.96
C PRO A 90 -11.09 -6.98 15.74
N ALA A 91 -11.96 -7.96 15.51
CA ALA A 91 -13.40 -7.71 15.42
C ALA A 91 -13.89 -7.00 16.69
N PRO A 92 -14.78 -6.01 16.56
CA PRO A 92 -15.31 -5.31 17.72
C PRO A 92 -16.11 -6.25 18.61
N GLN A 93 -15.82 -6.25 19.89
CA GLN A 93 -16.57 -7.00 20.90
C GLN A 93 -17.56 -6.08 21.60
N LEU A 94 -18.80 -6.58 21.82
CA LEU A 94 -19.81 -5.86 22.57
C LEU A 94 -19.34 -5.72 24.03
N PRO A 95 -19.24 -4.50 24.57
CA PRO A 95 -18.88 -4.32 25.98
C PRO A 95 -19.92 -4.94 26.91
N GLN A 96 -19.46 -5.61 27.96
CA GLN A 96 -20.32 -6.29 28.94
C GLN A 96 -21.12 -5.31 29.84
N ASN A 97 -20.73 -4.04 29.85
CA ASN A 97 -21.30 -3.02 30.74
C ASN A 97 -22.37 -2.12 30.08
N ILE A 98 -22.80 -2.42 28.85
CA ILE A 98 -23.91 -1.72 28.21
C ILE A 98 -25.22 -2.04 28.95
N ARG A 99 -25.87 -1.01 29.49
CA ARG A 99 -27.11 -1.11 30.31
C ARG A 99 -28.31 -0.44 29.67
N THR A 100 -28.09 0.46 28.73
CA THR A 100 -29.15 1.26 28.09
C THR A 100 -29.13 1.14 26.59
N THR A 101 -30.29 1.37 25.95
CA THR A 101 -30.38 1.40 24.47
C THR A 101 -29.51 2.53 23.89
N ALA A 102 -29.43 3.67 24.58
CA ALA A 102 -28.61 4.80 24.13
C ALA A 102 -27.12 4.44 24.09
N GLU A 103 -26.61 3.73 25.11
CA GLU A 103 -25.23 3.24 25.13
C GLU A 103 -24.97 2.23 24.00
N LEU A 104 -25.93 1.34 23.74
CA LEU A 104 -25.85 0.37 22.65
C LEU A 104 -25.79 1.08 21.28
N GLU A 105 -26.66 2.05 21.04
CA GLU A 105 -26.66 2.80 19.77
C GLU A 105 -25.40 3.65 19.60
N ARG A 106 -24.89 4.26 20.68
CA ARG A 106 -23.59 4.95 20.67
C ARG A 106 -22.45 3.98 20.31
N TRP A 107 -22.42 2.80 20.92
CA TRP A 107 -21.44 1.77 20.61
C TRP A 107 -21.53 1.33 19.15
N LYS A 108 -22.72 1.05 18.62
CA LYS A 108 -22.93 0.69 17.20
C LYS A 108 -22.42 1.79 16.27
N ARG A 109 -22.73 3.05 16.54
CA ARG A 109 -22.23 4.20 15.78
C ARG A 109 -20.69 4.22 15.74
N LEU A 110 -20.04 3.97 16.86
CA LEU A 110 -18.57 3.92 16.96
C LEU A 110 -17.95 2.74 16.19
N GLN A 111 -18.73 1.74 15.78
CA GLN A 111 -18.20 0.66 14.93
C GLN A 111 -18.09 1.04 13.46
N ILE A 112 -18.89 1.99 13.01
CA ILE A 112 -18.94 2.46 11.63
C ILE A 112 -18.33 3.85 11.42
N LEU A 113 -18.05 4.57 12.51
CA LEU A 113 -17.40 5.88 12.52
C LEU A 113 -16.10 5.80 13.33
N LYS A 114 -14.99 5.53 12.67
CA LYS A 114 -13.66 5.33 13.26
C LYS A 114 -12.57 6.19 12.61
N PRO A 115 -12.80 7.47 12.31
CA PRO A 115 -11.81 8.29 11.61
C PRO A 115 -10.49 8.41 12.37
N GLN A 116 -10.49 8.25 13.69
CA GLN A 116 -9.32 8.24 14.57
C GLN A 116 -8.49 6.95 14.50
N ALA A 117 -9.06 5.86 13.92
CA ALA A 117 -8.31 4.62 13.76
C ALA A 117 -7.19 4.80 12.73
N ARG A 118 -5.96 4.59 13.16
CA ARG A 118 -4.77 4.75 12.32
C ARG A 118 -4.19 3.38 11.99
N ALA A 119 -4.11 3.05 10.70
CA ALA A 119 -3.50 1.80 10.28
C ALA A 119 -2.03 1.68 10.75
N ALA A 120 -1.32 2.79 10.88
CA ALA A 120 0.05 2.81 11.40
C ALA A 120 0.19 2.19 12.80
N ASP A 121 -0.83 2.36 13.65
CA ASP A 121 -0.80 1.85 15.04
C ASP A 121 -1.17 0.35 15.09
N ALA A 122 -1.80 -0.16 14.03
CA ALA A 122 -2.28 -1.54 13.92
C ALA A 122 -1.42 -2.40 12.97
N VAL A 123 -0.37 -1.83 12.37
CA VAL A 123 0.51 -2.57 11.45
C VAL A 123 1.14 -3.75 12.16
N LYS A 124 0.86 -4.94 11.64
CA LYS A 124 1.37 -6.20 12.15
C LYS A 124 1.51 -7.17 10.98
N VAL A 125 2.73 -7.36 10.55
CA VAL A 125 3.06 -8.32 9.50
C VAL A 125 4.12 -9.25 10.04
N ASP A 126 3.94 -10.55 9.89
CA ASP A 126 4.94 -11.53 10.27
C ASP A 126 6.06 -11.63 9.20
N ASP A 127 7.18 -12.23 9.59
CA ASP A 127 8.35 -12.37 8.71
C ASP A 127 8.03 -13.19 7.44
N ALA A 128 7.10 -14.14 7.52
CA ALA A 128 6.70 -14.96 6.38
C ALA A 128 5.91 -14.12 5.36
N GLU A 129 4.97 -13.29 5.80
CA GLU A 129 4.22 -12.40 4.90
C GLU A 129 5.14 -11.31 4.32
N LEU A 130 6.07 -10.76 5.10
CA LEU A 130 7.09 -9.83 4.58
C LEU A 130 7.92 -10.46 3.46
N THR A 131 8.38 -11.70 3.67
CA THR A 131 9.13 -12.46 2.67
C THR A 131 8.28 -12.75 1.42
N ARG A 132 6.99 -13.07 1.59
CA ARG A 132 6.07 -13.28 0.46
C ARG A 132 5.85 -11.99 -0.35
N LEU A 133 5.66 -10.85 0.32
CA LEU A 133 5.53 -9.54 -0.33
C LEU A 133 6.81 -9.19 -1.11
N ALA A 134 7.97 -9.31 -0.47
CA ALA A 134 9.26 -9.06 -1.12
C ALA A 134 9.49 -10.00 -2.32
N SER A 135 9.17 -11.30 -2.19
CA SER A 135 9.28 -12.29 -3.28
C SER A 135 8.37 -11.97 -4.47
N ALA A 136 7.30 -11.19 -4.25
CA ALA A 136 6.45 -10.63 -5.31
C ALA A 136 6.96 -9.27 -5.84
N GLY A 137 8.11 -8.76 -5.36
CA GLY A 137 8.66 -7.46 -5.72
C GLY A 137 8.00 -6.27 -5.00
N ILE A 138 7.06 -6.53 -4.11
CA ILE A 138 6.37 -5.48 -3.35
C ILE A 138 7.31 -5.01 -2.23
N THR A 139 7.70 -3.75 -2.27
CA THR A 139 8.64 -3.15 -1.31
C THR A 139 7.97 -2.18 -0.34
N ALA A 140 6.80 -1.69 -0.71
CA ALA A 140 5.97 -0.85 0.15
C ALA A 140 4.49 -1.20 -0.04
N VAL A 141 3.72 -1.13 1.04
CA VAL A 141 2.29 -1.40 1.05
C VAL A 141 1.53 -0.28 1.76
N LEU A 142 0.36 0.07 1.24
CA LEU A 142 -0.59 0.91 1.94
C LEU A 142 -1.42 0.01 2.87
N ALA A 143 -1.11 0.05 4.16
CA ALA A 143 -1.92 -0.59 5.17
C ALA A 143 -3.25 0.13 5.30
N LEU A 144 -4.35 -0.59 5.13
CA LEU A 144 -5.70 -0.05 5.19
C LEU A 144 -6.29 -0.23 6.60
N PRO A 145 -7.03 0.76 7.11
CA PRO A 145 -7.79 0.59 8.34
C PRO A 145 -8.96 -0.38 8.11
N ALA A 146 -9.30 -1.19 9.11
CA ALA A 146 -10.50 -2.02 9.08
C ALA A 146 -11.72 -1.26 9.58
N GLY A 147 -12.81 -1.33 8.83
CA GLY A 147 -14.07 -0.67 9.14
C GLY A 147 -15.00 -0.70 7.95
N GLU A 148 -16.23 -0.21 8.13
CA GLU A 148 -17.25 -0.33 7.08
C GLU A 148 -17.61 1.01 6.45
N VAL A 149 -17.84 2.07 7.20
CA VAL A 149 -18.34 3.34 6.61
C VAL A 149 -17.25 4.40 6.62
N ILE A 150 -16.82 4.87 7.78
CA ILE A 150 -15.62 5.70 7.92
C ILE A 150 -14.64 4.89 8.75
N SER A 151 -13.73 4.20 8.05
CA SER A 151 -12.92 3.15 8.67
C SER A 151 -11.63 3.65 9.31
N GLY A 152 -11.18 4.87 8.97
CA GLY A 152 -9.98 5.46 9.55
C GLY A 152 -8.94 5.86 8.51
N GLN A 153 -7.70 6.00 8.96
CA GLN A 153 -6.59 6.57 8.20
C GLN A 153 -5.58 5.48 7.82
N SER A 154 -5.25 5.42 6.53
CA SER A 154 -4.22 4.50 6.01
C SER A 154 -2.81 5.00 6.26
N ALA A 155 -1.85 4.06 6.20
CA ALA A 155 -0.42 4.34 6.32
C ALA A 155 0.38 3.59 5.25
N LEU A 156 1.33 4.25 4.62
CA LEU A 156 2.29 3.61 3.72
C LEU A 156 3.49 3.12 4.52
N VAL A 157 3.81 1.84 4.40
CA VAL A 157 4.90 1.19 5.12
C VAL A 157 5.82 0.44 4.16
N ASN A 158 7.13 0.47 4.41
CA ASN A 158 8.09 -0.41 3.75
C ASN A 158 8.00 -1.82 4.32
N VAL A 159 8.19 -2.85 3.48
CA VAL A 159 8.07 -4.27 3.88
C VAL A 159 9.30 -4.83 4.60
N ALA A 160 10.36 -4.02 4.78
CA ALA A 160 11.51 -4.38 5.59
C ALA A 160 12.04 -3.16 6.32
N ALA A 161 12.47 -3.35 7.56
CA ALA A 161 13.22 -2.34 8.32
C ALA A 161 14.72 -2.50 8.10
N PRO A 162 15.49 -1.41 8.07
CA PRO A 162 16.94 -1.51 8.22
C PRO A 162 17.25 -2.14 9.59
N PRO A 163 18.16 -3.15 9.69
CA PRO A 163 18.42 -3.88 10.91
C PRO A 163 19.06 -3.05 12.04
N ASP A 164 19.60 -1.88 11.77
CA ASP A 164 20.44 -1.12 12.69
C ASP A 164 20.22 0.39 12.63
N GLU A 165 18.98 0.89 12.75
CA GLU A 165 18.84 2.28 13.16
C GLU A 165 19.01 2.37 14.68
N PRO A 166 19.97 3.19 15.18
CA PRO A 166 20.03 3.49 16.61
C PRO A 166 18.72 4.18 17.00
N GLN A 167 18.04 3.62 17.98
CA GLN A 167 16.81 4.19 18.53
C GLN A 167 17.15 5.55 19.16
N ILE A 168 16.79 6.63 18.50
CA ILE A 168 16.89 7.99 19.03
C ILE A 168 15.52 8.39 19.56
N GLY A 169 15.38 8.36 20.89
CA GLY A 169 14.23 8.88 21.62
C GLY A 169 13.02 7.95 21.70
N ASN A 170 12.07 8.27 22.58
CA ASN A 170 10.84 7.54 22.91
C ASN A 170 9.85 7.36 21.75
N ILE A 171 10.30 6.92 20.61
CA ILE A 171 9.48 6.45 19.52
C ILE A 171 9.12 5.02 19.88
N VAL A 172 7.80 4.76 19.97
CA VAL A 172 7.19 3.44 20.06
C VAL A 172 8.05 2.44 19.26
N GLU A 173 8.53 1.38 19.94
CA GLU A 173 9.43 0.38 19.36
C GLU A 173 9.03 0.07 17.93
N PRO A 174 9.91 0.28 16.93
CA PRO A 174 9.62 -0.18 15.58
C PRO A 174 9.46 -1.70 15.69
N ARG A 175 8.22 -2.17 15.52
CA ARG A 175 7.95 -3.59 15.46
C ARG A 175 8.85 -4.15 14.36
N ARG A 176 9.67 -5.14 14.70
CA ARG A 176 10.63 -5.74 13.78
C ARG A 176 9.97 -5.93 12.41
N GLY A 177 10.53 -5.33 11.37
CA GLY A 177 10.18 -5.59 9.99
C GLY A 177 9.46 -4.49 9.20
N LEU A 178 8.93 -3.42 9.80
CA LEU A 178 8.17 -2.41 9.06
C LEU A 178 8.56 -0.98 9.45
N VAL A 179 8.79 -0.13 8.44
CA VAL A 179 9.04 1.30 8.62
C VAL A 179 7.88 2.09 8.02
N VAL A 180 7.22 2.91 8.83
CA VAL A 180 6.18 3.82 8.35
C VAL A 180 6.82 4.91 7.50
N VAL A 181 6.52 4.94 6.21
CA VAL A 181 6.99 5.96 5.27
C VAL A 181 6.15 7.22 5.38
N LYS A 182 4.81 7.05 5.46
CA LYS A 182 3.88 8.16 5.63
C LYS A 182 2.62 7.72 6.37
N SER A 183 2.19 8.51 7.34
CA SER A 183 0.91 8.37 8.05
C SER A 183 0.45 9.74 8.56
N PRO A 184 -0.80 10.13 8.34
CA PRO A 184 -1.81 9.47 7.51
C PRO A 184 -1.57 9.66 6.00
N VAL A 185 -2.08 8.73 5.18
CA VAL A 185 -2.08 8.85 3.71
C VAL A 185 -3.44 9.34 3.22
N ALA A 186 -4.54 8.69 3.62
CA ALA A 186 -5.90 9.04 3.25
C ALA A 186 -6.88 8.66 4.37
N LEU A 187 -8.03 9.34 4.44
CA LEU A 187 -9.19 8.91 5.22
C LEU A 187 -10.07 8.01 4.35
N HIS A 188 -10.42 6.82 4.83
CA HIS A 188 -11.16 5.82 4.05
C HIS A 188 -12.65 5.84 4.33
N VAL A 189 -13.44 5.88 3.26
CA VAL A 189 -14.91 5.90 3.27
C VAL A 189 -15.44 4.85 2.31
N SER A 190 -16.39 4.04 2.77
CA SER A 190 -17.12 3.09 1.94
C SER A 190 -18.63 3.25 2.05
N PHE A 191 -19.37 2.72 1.07
CA PHE A 191 -20.83 2.83 0.99
C PHE A 191 -21.45 1.42 0.91
N PRO A 192 -21.37 0.63 2.00
CA PRO A 192 -22.05 -0.66 2.04
C PRO A 192 -23.57 -0.46 1.94
N ASP A 193 -24.26 -1.38 1.28
CA ASP A 193 -25.72 -1.33 1.22
C ASP A 193 -26.35 -1.40 2.60
N ARG A 194 -25.71 -2.16 3.51
CA ARG A 194 -26.06 -2.28 4.92
C ARG A 194 -24.81 -2.56 5.74
N PRO A 195 -24.41 -1.65 6.66
CA PRO A 195 -23.27 -1.88 7.54
C PRO A 195 -23.54 -3.03 8.51
N ARG A 196 -22.70 -4.07 8.49
CA ARG A 196 -22.82 -5.23 9.38
C ARG A 196 -22.45 -4.86 10.82
N ALA A 197 -21.45 -3.98 10.98
CA ALA A 197 -21.01 -3.53 12.29
C ALA A 197 -22.05 -2.71 13.04
N ALA A 198 -23.04 -2.13 12.33
CA ALA A 198 -24.17 -1.44 12.94
C ALA A 198 -25.17 -2.40 13.61
N ASN A 199 -25.08 -3.72 13.34
CA ASN A 199 -25.89 -4.77 13.97
C ASN A 199 -27.40 -4.41 14.10
N ASN A 200 -28.05 -4.19 12.95
CA ASN A 200 -29.46 -3.74 12.85
C ASN A 200 -29.75 -2.36 13.46
N GLY A 201 -28.74 -1.49 13.60
CA GLY A 201 -28.91 -0.06 13.94
C GLY A 201 -28.81 0.82 12.70
N TYR A 202 -29.11 2.11 12.88
CA TYR A 202 -28.91 3.10 11.82
C TYR A 202 -27.40 3.23 11.47
N PRO A 203 -27.05 3.29 10.17
CA PRO A 203 -27.90 3.24 8.94
C PRO A 203 -28.17 1.81 8.47
N GLU A 204 -29.41 1.54 8.02
CA GLU A 204 -29.82 0.20 7.52
C GLU A 204 -30.01 0.14 5.99
N SER A 205 -29.66 1.17 5.28
CA SER A 205 -29.76 1.25 3.82
C SER A 205 -28.69 2.13 3.23
N LEU A 206 -28.43 1.98 1.95
CA LEU A 206 -27.47 2.81 1.22
C LEU A 206 -27.78 4.32 1.33
N MET A 207 -29.06 4.71 1.29
CA MET A 207 -29.46 6.12 1.50
C MET A 207 -29.09 6.60 2.91
N GLY A 208 -29.35 5.76 3.92
CA GLY A 208 -28.95 6.03 5.29
C GLY A 208 -27.43 6.14 5.44
N VAL A 209 -26.64 5.27 4.78
CA VAL A 209 -25.18 5.35 4.78
C VAL A 209 -24.69 6.66 4.18
N ILE A 210 -25.27 7.08 3.04
CA ILE A 210 -24.90 8.37 2.40
C ILE A 210 -25.24 9.54 3.31
N ALA A 211 -26.41 9.52 3.95
CA ALA A 211 -26.83 10.55 4.89
C ALA A 211 -25.90 10.57 6.13
N PHE A 212 -25.53 9.40 6.64
CA PHE A 212 -24.60 9.25 7.77
C PHE A 212 -23.21 9.83 7.45
N VAL A 213 -22.63 9.48 6.28
CA VAL A 213 -21.34 10.03 5.85
C VAL A 213 -21.41 11.54 5.71
N ARG A 214 -22.47 12.07 5.05
CA ARG A 214 -22.67 13.51 4.90
C ARG A 214 -22.73 14.20 6.25
N GLN A 215 -23.53 13.66 7.19
CA GLN A 215 -23.67 14.23 8.54
C GLN A 215 -22.34 14.23 9.29
N ALA A 216 -21.56 13.13 9.23
CA ALA A 216 -20.26 13.06 9.90
C ALA A 216 -19.28 14.14 9.40
N PHE A 217 -19.25 14.41 8.10
CA PHE A 217 -18.41 15.48 7.54
C PHE A 217 -18.93 16.89 7.89
N LEU A 218 -20.25 17.10 7.91
CA LEU A 218 -20.84 18.37 8.35
C LEU A 218 -20.58 18.61 9.84
N ASP A 219 -20.72 17.58 10.69
CA ASP A 219 -20.36 17.65 12.11
C ASP A 219 -18.88 18.02 12.29
N ALA A 220 -17.98 17.43 11.48
CA ALA A 220 -16.55 17.74 11.51
C ALA A 220 -16.23 19.17 11.02
N GLN A 221 -16.96 19.70 10.04
CA GLN A 221 -16.85 21.09 9.61
C GLN A 221 -17.32 22.06 10.70
N HIS A 222 -18.46 21.77 11.32
CA HIS A 222 -18.97 22.54 12.43
C HIS A 222 -18.03 22.52 13.64
N TYR A 223 -17.44 21.36 13.94
CA TYR A 223 -16.44 21.22 14.99
C TYR A 223 -15.21 22.13 14.74
N ALA A 224 -14.74 22.25 13.50
CA ALA A 224 -13.67 23.19 13.16
C ALA A 224 -14.07 24.65 13.40
N GLU A 225 -15.32 25.01 13.09
CA GLU A 225 -15.86 26.36 13.34
C GLU A 225 -15.91 26.69 14.81
N ILE A 226 -16.40 25.75 15.65
CA ILE A 226 -16.47 25.94 17.12
C ILE A 226 -15.06 26.07 17.69
N ARG A 227 -14.11 25.23 17.28
CA ARG A 227 -12.72 25.33 17.75
C ARG A 227 -12.06 26.65 17.38
N SER A 228 -12.38 27.21 16.23
CA SER A 228 -11.86 28.53 15.80
C SER A 228 -12.52 29.69 16.54
N ALA A 229 -13.75 29.50 17.08
CA ALA A 229 -14.52 30.50 17.78
C ALA A 229 -15.31 29.88 18.95
N PRO A 230 -14.64 29.49 20.08
CA PRO A 230 -15.25 28.74 21.18
C PRO A 230 -16.45 29.45 21.83
N GLN A 231 -16.51 30.77 21.73
CA GLN A 231 -17.63 31.57 22.23
C GLN A 231 -18.96 31.34 21.47
N ARG A 232 -18.95 30.63 20.36
CA ARG A 232 -20.10 30.24 19.54
C ARG A 232 -20.65 28.85 19.90
N ALA A 233 -19.93 28.09 20.73
CA ALA A 233 -20.37 26.78 21.16
C ALA A 233 -21.69 26.85 21.94
N LEU A 234 -22.62 25.95 21.65
CA LEU A 234 -23.85 25.80 22.39
C LEU A 234 -23.61 24.95 23.65
N PRO A 235 -24.43 25.11 24.71
CA PRO A 235 -24.34 24.25 25.89
C PRO A 235 -24.49 22.76 25.51
N GLY A 236 -23.50 21.94 25.89
CA GLY A 236 -23.48 20.51 25.60
C GLY A 236 -22.72 20.11 24.29
N GLU A 237 -22.22 21.08 23.55
CA GLU A 237 -21.23 20.79 22.48
C GLU A 237 -19.88 20.47 23.11
N GLU A 238 -19.42 19.22 22.91
CA GLU A 238 -18.15 18.79 23.48
C GLU A 238 -16.99 19.50 22.75
N ALA A 239 -16.13 20.13 23.54
CA ALA A 239 -14.94 20.82 23.01
C ALA A 239 -13.90 19.84 22.44
N ASP A 240 -13.93 18.58 22.84
CA ASP A 240 -12.99 17.54 22.44
C ASP A 240 -13.72 16.26 21.98
N ASP A 241 -13.89 16.12 20.66
CA ASP A 241 -14.34 14.88 20.02
C ASP A 241 -13.17 14.30 19.18
N PRO A 242 -12.54 13.19 19.64
CA PRO A 242 -11.40 12.60 18.92
C PRO A 242 -11.74 12.10 17.50
N ALA A 243 -13.00 11.73 17.24
CA ALA A 243 -13.42 11.31 15.91
C ALA A 243 -13.51 12.51 14.96
N LEU A 244 -14.12 13.61 15.40
CA LEU A 244 -14.23 14.83 14.59
C LEU A 244 -12.87 15.51 14.41
N GLU A 245 -12.00 15.48 15.44
CA GLU A 245 -10.62 15.96 15.36
C GLU A 245 -9.83 15.18 14.30
N ALA A 246 -9.96 13.85 14.27
CA ALA A 246 -9.26 13.00 13.30
C ALA A 246 -9.72 13.22 11.86
N MET A 247 -10.87 13.84 11.63
CA MET A 247 -11.36 14.20 10.30
C MET A 247 -10.81 15.54 9.80
N GLN A 248 -10.23 16.39 10.67
CA GLN A 248 -9.77 17.73 10.30
C GLN A 248 -8.75 17.75 9.16
N PRO A 249 -7.75 16.86 9.09
CA PRO A 249 -6.82 16.82 7.96
C PRO A 249 -7.52 16.59 6.60
N ALA A 250 -8.63 15.84 6.57
CA ALA A 250 -9.42 15.63 5.35
C ALA A 250 -10.27 16.86 5.00
N ILE A 251 -10.89 17.52 6.00
CA ILE A 251 -11.64 18.77 5.84
C ILE A 251 -10.72 19.90 5.32
N GLU A 252 -9.52 19.99 5.85
CA GLU A 252 -8.50 20.97 5.44
C GLU A 252 -7.80 20.60 4.13
N ARG A 253 -8.15 19.45 3.52
CA ARG A 253 -7.54 18.93 2.29
C ARG A 253 -6.03 18.67 2.40
N LYS A 254 -5.53 18.42 3.62
CA LYS A 254 -4.14 18.00 3.87
C LYS A 254 -3.93 16.53 3.53
N ILE A 255 -4.99 15.73 3.60
CA ILE A 255 -5.05 14.35 3.12
C ILE A 255 -6.30 14.15 2.27
N PRO A 256 -6.24 13.30 1.25
CA PRO A 256 -7.42 12.94 0.46
C PRO A 256 -8.39 12.03 1.22
N VAL A 257 -9.62 11.95 0.72
CA VAL A 257 -10.62 10.97 1.16
C VAL A 257 -10.71 9.87 0.11
N ALA A 258 -10.38 8.64 0.50
CA ALA A 258 -10.42 7.46 -0.35
C ALA A 258 -11.82 6.83 -0.28
N PHE A 259 -12.58 6.98 -1.34
CA PHE A 259 -13.93 6.41 -1.47
C PHE A 259 -13.86 5.06 -2.17
N GLU A 260 -14.34 4.01 -1.49
CA GLU A 260 -14.50 2.71 -2.13
C GLU A 260 -15.74 2.73 -3.04
N ALA A 261 -15.50 2.60 -4.35
CA ALA A 261 -16.54 2.61 -5.36
C ALA A 261 -16.11 1.79 -6.59
N ASN A 262 -16.95 0.85 -7.01
CA ASN A 262 -16.66 -0.09 -8.08
C ASN A 262 -17.47 0.17 -9.36
N GLU A 263 -18.72 0.56 -9.22
CA GLU A 263 -19.63 0.82 -10.34
C GLU A 263 -19.60 2.30 -10.75
N GLY A 264 -19.78 2.63 -12.02
CA GLY A 264 -19.81 4.01 -12.51
C GLY A 264 -20.75 4.91 -11.70
N ARG A 265 -21.95 4.42 -11.35
CA ARG A 265 -22.91 5.15 -10.50
C ARG A 265 -22.42 5.36 -9.06
N GLN A 266 -21.66 4.42 -8.51
CA GLN A 266 -21.07 4.57 -7.16
C GLN A 266 -19.98 5.63 -7.20
N ILE A 267 -19.14 5.61 -8.24
CA ILE A 267 -18.08 6.60 -8.44
C ILE A 267 -18.68 8.00 -8.57
N LEU A 268 -19.66 8.20 -9.46
CA LEU A 268 -20.31 9.52 -9.61
C LEU A 268 -20.95 10.01 -8.31
N ARG A 269 -21.51 9.12 -7.49
CA ARG A 269 -22.05 9.44 -6.16
C ARG A 269 -20.95 9.93 -5.22
N ALA A 270 -19.81 9.22 -5.16
CA ALA A 270 -18.66 9.60 -4.37
C ALA A 270 -18.12 10.98 -4.80
N LEU A 271 -17.97 11.22 -6.11
CA LEU A 271 -17.53 12.49 -6.66
C LEU A 271 -18.49 13.65 -6.31
N LYS A 272 -19.81 13.40 -6.42
CA LYS A 272 -20.83 14.38 -6.07
C LYS A 272 -20.74 14.76 -4.58
N LEU A 273 -20.60 13.77 -3.71
CA LEU A 273 -20.47 13.99 -2.27
C LEU A 273 -19.17 14.72 -1.92
N ALA A 274 -18.07 14.33 -2.53
CA ALA A 274 -16.77 14.99 -2.35
C ALA A 274 -16.83 16.47 -2.77
N LYS A 275 -17.47 16.77 -3.91
CA LYS A 275 -17.68 18.13 -4.39
C LYS A 275 -18.56 18.95 -3.43
N GLU A 276 -19.66 18.39 -2.94
CA GLU A 276 -20.59 19.00 -1.99
C GLU A 276 -19.85 19.38 -0.70
N LEU A 277 -19.03 18.48 -0.18
CA LEU A 277 -18.29 18.62 1.08
C LEU A 277 -16.90 19.26 0.91
N LYS A 278 -16.52 19.66 -0.30
CA LYS A 278 -15.23 20.28 -0.67
C LYS A 278 -14.02 19.41 -0.32
N LEU A 279 -14.15 18.10 -0.42
CA LEU A 279 -13.09 17.12 -0.14
C LEU A 279 -12.23 16.87 -1.39
N GLU A 280 -11.03 16.32 -1.18
CA GLU A 280 -10.16 15.81 -2.24
C GLU A 280 -10.36 14.29 -2.40
N PRO A 281 -11.06 13.82 -3.45
CA PRO A 281 -11.39 12.41 -3.56
C PRO A 281 -10.28 11.59 -4.22
N ILE A 282 -10.12 10.34 -3.75
CA ILE A 282 -9.50 9.22 -4.46
C ILE A 282 -10.56 8.13 -4.59
N VAL A 283 -10.67 7.48 -5.74
CA VAL A 283 -11.52 6.30 -5.93
C VAL A 283 -10.69 5.05 -5.69
N THR A 284 -11.16 4.16 -4.81
CA THR A 284 -10.56 2.84 -4.59
C THR A 284 -11.50 1.73 -5.07
N GLY A 285 -10.92 0.64 -5.60
CA GLY A 285 -11.67 -0.42 -6.28
C GLY A 285 -11.76 -0.17 -7.78
N GLY A 286 -12.67 0.71 -8.22
CA GLY A 286 -12.72 1.25 -9.57
C GLY A 286 -13.00 0.24 -10.68
N ARG A 287 -13.71 -0.87 -10.39
CA ARG A 287 -13.94 -1.98 -11.33
C ARG A 287 -14.50 -1.56 -12.69
N HIS A 288 -15.42 -0.59 -12.69
CA HIS A 288 -16.04 0.00 -13.89
C HIS A 288 -15.74 1.51 -13.98
N ALA A 289 -14.50 1.91 -13.63
CA ALA A 289 -14.10 3.33 -13.65
C ALA A 289 -13.99 3.89 -15.08
N GLU A 290 -13.84 3.02 -16.09
CA GLU A 290 -13.83 3.41 -17.51
C GLU A 290 -15.15 4.03 -17.96
N GLU A 291 -16.29 3.63 -17.39
CA GLU A 291 -17.60 4.19 -17.70
C GLU A 291 -17.71 5.70 -17.42
N VAL A 292 -16.91 6.16 -16.47
CA VAL A 292 -16.91 7.55 -15.96
C VAL A 292 -15.54 8.21 -16.06
N ALA A 293 -14.67 7.70 -16.94
CA ALA A 293 -13.30 8.17 -17.09
C ALA A 293 -13.23 9.67 -17.44
N ALA A 294 -14.18 10.19 -18.19
CA ALA A 294 -14.28 11.60 -18.51
C ALA A 294 -14.51 12.48 -17.26
N ASP A 295 -15.41 12.05 -16.36
CA ASP A 295 -15.68 12.74 -15.10
C ASP A 295 -14.47 12.70 -14.15
N LEU A 296 -13.82 11.53 -14.05
CA LEU A 296 -12.59 11.35 -13.27
C LEU A 296 -11.48 12.27 -13.77
N LYS A 297 -11.28 12.32 -15.09
CA LYS A 297 -10.27 13.20 -15.71
C LYS A 297 -10.60 14.67 -15.51
N ALA A 298 -11.85 15.08 -15.74
CA ALA A 298 -12.28 16.48 -15.63
C ALA A 298 -12.09 17.03 -14.20
N GLN A 299 -12.21 16.17 -13.18
CA GLN A 299 -12.03 16.53 -11.77
C GLN A 299 -10.64 16.17 -11.22
N ASN A 300 -9.72 15.68 -12.07
CA ASN A 300 -8.38 15.23 -11.71
C ASN A 300 -8.37 14.22 -10.55
N VAL A 301 -9.31 13.28 -10.58
CA VAL A 301 -9.46 12.25 -9.55
C VAL A 301 -8.56 11.07 -9.85
N HIS A 302 -7.83 10.61 -8.84
CA HIS A 302 -6.99 9.42 -8.94
C HIS A 302 -7.78 8.15 -8.68
N VAL A 303 -7.40 7.06 -9.34
CA VAL A 303 -8.02 5.74 -9.16
C VAL A 303 -6.98 4.75 -8.63
N VAL A 304 -7.29 4.10 -7.51
CA VAL A 304 -6.55 2.94 -7.00
C VAL A 304 -7.30 1.69 -7.44
N TYR A 305 -6.89 1.15 -8.58
CA TYR A 305 -7.58 0.04 -9.24
C TYR A 305 -7.21 -1.30 -8.61
N SER A 306 -8.22 -2.10 -8.24
CA SER A 306 -7.98 -3.44 -7.70
C SER A 306 -7.63 -4.43 -8.81
N LEU A 307 -6.50 -5.11 -8.68
CA LEU A 307 -6.10 -6.21 -9.58
C LEU A 307 -6.77 -7.56 -9.26
N ASN A 308 -7.74 -7.57 -8.34
CA ASN A 308 -8.53 -8.76 -8.05
C ASN A 308 -9.58 -8.99 -9.14
N PHE A 309 -9.09 -9.47 -10.30
CA PHE A 309 -9.98 -9.78 -11.43
C PHE A 309 -10.93 -10.93 -11.11
N PRO A 310 -12.18 -10.86 -11.57
CA PRO A 310 -13.14 -11.95 -11.44
C PRO A 310 -12.60 -13.25 -12.05
N VAL A 311 -12.76 -14.35 -11.32
CA VAL A 311 -12.38 -15.68 -11.78
C VAL A 311 -13.59 -16.61 -11.75
N ARG A 312 -13.59 -17.65 -12.58
CA ARG A 312 -14.61 -18.69 -12.51
C ARG A 312 -14.55 -19.37 -11.14
N PRO A 313 -15.67 -19.48 -10.41
CA PRO A 313 -15.69 -20.18 -9.13
C PRO A 313 -15.22 -21.63 -9.29
N ARG A 314 -14.28 -22.07 -8.47
CA ARG A 314 -13.77 -23.45 -8.52
C ARG A 314 -14.80 -24.50 -8.13
N THR A 315 -15.85 -24.07 -7.41
CA THR A 315 -16.98 -24.91 -7.01
C THR A 315 -17.99 -25.14 -8.13
N LEU A 316 -17.90 -24.37 -9.23
CA LEU A 316 -18.78 -24.54 -10.37
C LEU A 316 -18.27 -25.70 -11.24
N ALA A 317 -19.15 -26.66 -11.57
CA ALA A 317 -18.79 -27.78 -12.43
C ALA A 317 -18.27 -27.28 -13.79
N PRO A 318 -17.31 -28.00 -14.43
CA PRO A 318 -16.71 -27.52 -15.68
C PRO A 318 -17.69 -27.24 -16.82
N ASP A 319 -18.78 -27.99 -16.87
CA ASP A 319 -19.88 -27.94 -17.83
C ASP A 319 -21.05 -27.06 -17.39
N ALA A 320 -21.00 -26.49 -16.19
CA ALA A 320 -22.09 -25.63 -15.71
C ALA A 320 -22.09 -24.28 -16.42
N ASP A 321 -23.29 -23.82 -16.76
CA ASP A 321 -23.51 -22.50 -17.33
C ASP A 321 -23.19 -21.38 -16.34
N GLU A 322 -22.57 -20.33 -16.84
CA GLU A 322 -22.35 -19.09 -16.09
C GLU A 322 -23.21 -17.97 -16.65
N PRO A 323 -23.68 -17.03 -15.81
CA PRO A 323 -24.34 -15.82 -16.30
C PRO A 323 -23.42 -15.05 -17.28
N LEU A 324 -23.99 -14.61 -18.40
CA LEU A 324 -23.27 -13.83 -19.40
C LEU A 324 -22.60 -12.56 -18.82
N SER A 325 -23.24 -11.95 -17.81
CA SER A 325 -22.67 -10.80 -17.08
C SER A 325 -21.36 -11.14 -16.39
N ALA A 326 -21.26 -12.29 -15.71
CA ALA A 326 -20.03 -12.73 -15.05
C ALA A 326 -18.91 -13.03 -16.06
N MET A 327 -19.27 -13.63 -17.21
CA MET A 327 -18.30 -13.89 -18.29
C MET A 327 -17.78 -12.58 -18.91
N ARG A 328 -18.66 -11.61 -19.15
CA ARG A 328 -18.29 -10.27 -19.65
C ARG A 328 -17.38 -9.55 -18.65
N GLU A 329 -17.77 -9.50 -17.40
CA GLU A 329 -17.00 -8.84 -16.35
C GLU A 329 -15.57 -9.41 -16.30
N ARG A 330 -15.41 -10.73 -16.38
CA ARG A 330 -14.11 -11.40 -16.41
C ARG A 330 -13.30 -11.04 -17.65
N ALA A 331 -13.93 -10.88 -18.80
CA ALA A 331 -13.27 -10.51 -20.05
C ALA A 331 -12.88 -9.02 -20.12
N GLU A 332 -13.69 -8.15 -19.52
CA GLU A 332 -13.51 -6.69 -19.60
C GLU A 332 -12.60 -6.14 -18.46
N ALA A 333 -12.64 -6.73 -17.26
CA ALA A 333 -11.87 -6.22 -16.11
C ALA A 333 -10.38 -5.98 -16.40
N PRO A 334 -9.64 -6.85 -17.13
CA PRO A 334 -8.24 -6.58 -17.45
C PRO A 334 -8.02 -5.40 -18.42
N LYS A 335 -9.06 -4.96 -19.16
CA LYS A 335 -8.98 -3.86 -20.14
C LYS A 335 -9.17 -2.48 -19.50
N VAL A 336 -9.79 -2.42 -18.33
CA VAL A 336 -10.10 -1.15 -17.63
C VAL A 336 -8.85 -0.28 -17.43
N PRO A 337 -7.69 -0.79 -16.96
CA PRO A 337 -6.50 0.03 -16.82
C PRO A 337 -6.02 0.68 -18.13
N ALA A 338 -6.17 -0.02 -19.26
CA ALA A 338 -5.82 0.53 -20.57
C ALA A 338 -6.79 1.67 -20.96
N ALA A 339 -8.09 1.52 -20.68
CA ALA A 339 -9.08 2.56 -20.93
C ALA A 339 -8.84 3.81 -20.06
N LEU A 340 -8.51 3.63 -18.77
CA LEU A 340 -8.14 4.73 -17.88
C LEU A 340 -6.88 5.47 -18.39
N ALA A 341 -5.85 4.73 -18.81
CA ALA A 341 -4.65 5.31 -19.40
C ALA A 341 -4.95 6.11 -20.67
N ALA A 342 -5.76 5.56 -21.58
CA ALA A 342 -6.19 6.23 -22.81
C ALA A 342 -6.98 7.52 -22.55
N ALA A 343 -7.82 7.54 -21.51
CA ALA A 343 -8.54 8.73 -21.05
C ALA A 343 -7.66 9.74 -20.32
N GLY A 344 -6.40 9.40 -20.02
CA GLY A 344 -5.47 10.23 -19.26
C GLY A 344 -5.84 10.36 -17.78
N VAL A 345 -6.55 9.38 -17.23
CA VAL A 345 -6.83 9.28 -15.79
C VAL A 345 -5.58 8.74 -15.09
N SER A 346 -5.15 9.40 -14.02
CA SER A 346 -4.04 8.92 -13.20
C SER A 346 -4.53 7.76 -12.32
N PHE A 347 -3.82 6.63 -12.35
CA PHE A 347 -4.18 5.46 -11.56
C PHE A 347 -2.96 4.72 -11.03
N ALA A 348 -3.19 3.92 -10.01
CA ALA A 348 -2.25 2.95 -9.46
C ALA A 348 -2.98 1.63 -9.16
N PHE A 349 -2.22 0.60 -8.82
CA PHE A 349 -2.76 -0.72 -8.53
C PHE A 349 -2.83 -1.04 -7.04
N SER A 350 -3.78 -1.92 -6.71
CA SER A 350 -4.03 -2.45 -5.39
C SER A 350 -4.16 -3.96 -5.42
N SER A 351 -3.60 -4.64 -4.40
CA SER A 351 -3.79 -6.07 -4.18
C SER A 351 -5.07 -6.40 -3.40
N SER A 352 -5.89 -5.41 -3.10
CA SER A 352 -7.12 -5.62 -2.31
C SER A 352 -7.96 -6.76 -2.86
N GLY A 353 -8.23 -7.78 -2.02
CA GLY A 353 -8.95 -8.99 -2.42
C GLY A 353 -8.09 -10.11 -3.01
N LEU A 354 -6.82 -9.91 -3.33
CA LEU A 354 -5.91 -10.97 -3.76
C LEU A 354 -5.53 -11.88 -2.58
N SER A 355 -5.48 -13.18 -2.83
CA SER A 355 -5.06 -14.18 -1.84
C SER A 355 -3.55 -14.39 -1.80
N ASP A 356 -2.87 -14.21 -2.93
CA ASP A 356 -1.42 -14.37 -3.06
C ASP A 356 -0.77 -13.08 -3.59
N PRO A 357 0.24 -12.48 -2.90
CA PRO A 357 0.97 -11.33 -3.38
C PRO A 357 1.59 -11.52 -4.78
N LYS A 358 1.96 -12.74 -5.14
CA LYS A 358 2.51 -13.06 -6.48
C LYS A 358 1.49 -12.81 -7.62
N ASP A 359 0.21 -12.82 -7.33
CA ASP A 359 -0.83 -12.50 -8.32
C ASP A 359 -0.89 -11.00 -8.63
N PHE A 360 -0.27 -10.14 -7.83
CA PHE A 360 -0.22 -8.70 -8.06
C PHE A 360 0.47 -8.38 -9.40
N VAL A 361 1.68 -8.86 -9.61
CA VAL A 361 2.42 -8.68 -10.88
C VAL A 361 1.77 -9.46 -12.01
N LYS A 362 1.33 -10.71 -11.76
CA LYS A 362 0.66 -11.54 -12.78
C LYS A 362 -0.61 -10.90 -13.33
N ASN A 363 -1.41 -10.26 -12.47
CA ASN A 363 -2.63 -9.60 -12.89
C ASN A 363 -2.34 -8.25 -13.55
N ALA A 364 -1.28 -7.52 -13.15
CA ALA A 364 -0.78 -6.38 -13.91
C ALA A 364 -0.32 -6.79 -15.33
N ALA A 365 0.36 -7.94 -15.47
CA ALA A 365 0.72 -8.50 -16.77
C ALA A 365 -0.52 -8.87 -17.63
N LYS A 366 -1.64 -9.31 -17.01
CA LYS A 366 -2.90 -9.51 -17.75
C LYS A 366 -3.44 -8.19 -18.29
N ALA A 367 -3.35 -7.09 -17.54
CA ALA A 367 -3.75 -5.78 -18.03
C ALA A 367 -2.86 -5.31 -19.19
N VAL A 368 -1.56 -5.60 -19.15
CA VAL A 368 -0.64 -5.32 -20.28
C VAL A 368 -1.05 -6.13 -21.50
N ARG A 369 -1.30 -7.41 -21.36
CA ARG A 369 -1.81 -8.26 -22.49
C ARG A 369 -3.17 -7.81 -23.00
N ALA A 370 -3.96 -7.15 -22.16
CA ALA A 370 -5.28 -6.59 -22.52
C ALA A 370 -5.19 -5.17 -23.13
N GLY A 371 -3.98 -4.64 -23.36
CA GLY A 371 -3.76 -3.40 -24.09
C GLY A 371 -3.17 -2.24 -23.28
N LEU A 372 -2.86 -2.42 -22.01
CA LEU A 372 -2.16 -1.41 -21.23
C LEU A 372 -0.68 -1.37 -21.67
N ALA A 373 -0.15 -0.17 -21.96
CA ALA A 373 1.27 -0.01 -22.27
C ALA A 373 2.15 -0.45 -21.06
N ALA A 374 3.23 -1.21 -21.32
CA ALA A 374 4.07 -1.77 -20.28
C ALA A 374 4.68 -0.69 -19.36
N ASP A 375 5.10 0.45 -19.94
CA ASP A 375 5.62 1.59 -19.18
C ASP A 375 4.54 2.24 -18.27
N ALA A 376 3.29 2.29 -18.73
CA ALA A 376 2.16 2.76 -17.92
C ALA A 376 1.87 1.78 -16.76
N ALA A 377 1.97 0.46 -17.00
CA ALA A 377 1.83 -0.55 -15.97
C ALA A 377 2.95 -0.45 -14.92
N VAL A 378 4.21 -0.27 -15.35
CA VAL A 378 5.33 -0.02 -14.41
C VAL A 378 5.06 1.23 -13.59
N ARG A 379 4.67 2.34 -14.21
CA ARG A 379 4.33 3.57 -13.47
C ARG A 379 3.19 3.35 -12.47
N ALA A 380 2.14 2.62 -12.84
CA ALA A 380 1.01 2.34 -11.97
C ALA A 380 1.42 1.48 -10.76
N LEU A 381 2.42 0.60 -10.92
CA LEU A 381 2.99 -0.21 -9.83
C LEU A 381 4.03 0.55 -8.98
N THR A 382 4.48 1.73 -9.41
CA THR A 382 5.63 2.41 -8.81
C THR A 382 5.40 3.92 -8.64
N LEU A 383 5.75 4.76 -9.62
CA LEU A 383 5.74 6.22 -9.52
C LEU A 383 4.33 6.81 -9.33
N SER A 384 3.33 6.31 -10.07
CA SER A 384 1.95 6.77 -9.89
C SER A 384 1.42 6.39 -8.51
N ALA A 385 1.74 5.16 -8.03
CA ALA A 385 1.37 4.72 -6.69
C ALA A 385 2.02 5.61 -5.62
N ALA A 386 3.32 5.92 -5.76
CA ALA A 386 4.02 6.83 -4.85
C ALA A 386 3.42 8.24 -4.86
N SER A 387 3.05 8.76 -6.04
CA SER A 387 2.44 10.08 -6.21
C SER A 387 1.06 10.15 -5.56
N ILE A 388 0.21 9.14 -5.77
CA ILE A 388 -1.12 9.05 -5.17
C ILE A 388 -1.03 8.94 -3.64
N ALA A 389 -0.02 8.21 -3.12
CA ALA A 389 0.24 8.15 -1.68
C ALA A 389 0.91 9.44 -1.14
N GLY A 390 1.28 10.38 -2.01
CA GLY A 390 1.93 11.64 -1.63
C GLY A 390 3.36 11.45 -1.10
N VAL A 391 4.11 10.51 -1.70
CA VAL A 391 5.53 10.21 -1.40
C VAL A 391 6.38 10.08 -2.67
N GLY A 392 5.91 10.65 -3.79
CA GLY A 392 6.61 10.59 -5.08
C GLY A 392 7.99 11.25 -5.09
N ASP A 393 8.24 12.15 -4.14
CA ASP A 393 9.54 12.76 -3.87
C ASP A 393 10.55 11.78 -3.24
N ARG A 394 10.07 10.72 -2.59
CA ARG A 394 10.89 9.76 -1.83
C ARG A 394 10.90 8.36 -2.40
N LEU A 395 9.86 7.93 -3.12
CA LEU A 395 9.67 6.56 -3.63
C LEU A 395 9.15 6.56 -5.07
N GLY A 396 9.11 5.40 -5.69
CA GLY A 396 8.41 5.11 -6.93
C GLY A 396 9.23 5.27 -8.20
N SER A 397 10.44 5.80 -8.14
CA SER A 397 11.36 5.87 -9.29
C SER A 397 12.81 5.67 -8.86
N ILE A 398 13.67 5.33 -9.83
CA ILE A 398 15.12 5.19 -9.60
C ILE A 398 15.78 6.51 -9.94
N GLU A 399 15.88 7.38 -8.92
CA GLU A 399 16.48 8.70 -9.01
C GLU A 399 17.36 8.98 -7.78
N LYS A 400 18.40 9.77 -7.98
CA LYS A 400 19.28 10.19 -6.87
C LYS A 400 18.49 10.84 -5.73
N GLY A 401 18.78 10.43 -4.49
CA GLY A 401 18.17 10.95 -3.27
C GLY A 401 16.91 10.22 -2.81
N LYS A 402 16.30 9.40 -3.67
CA LYS A 402 15.13 8.58 -3.29
C LYS A 402 15.54 7.35 -2.49
N ILE A 403 14.60 6.82 -1.70
CA ILE A 403 14.78 5.60 -0.94
C ILE A 403 15.08 4.45 -1.92
N ALA A 404 16.11 3.69 -1.66
CA ALA A 404 16.59 2.63 -2.52
C ALA A 404 15.76 1.35 -2.39
N ASN A 405 14.49 1.44 -2.82
CA ASN A 405 13.59 0.30 -2.98
C ASN A 405 13.69 -0.17 -4.43
N LEU A 406 14.26 -1.36 -4.66
CA LEU A 406 14.57 -1.87 -5.99
C LEU A 406 14.16 -3.33 -6.15
N VAL A 407 13.74 -3.69 -7.36
CA VAL A 407 13.46 -5.07 -7.79
C VAL A 407 14.41 -5.42 -8.93
N VAL A 408 15.15 -6.50 -8.80
CA VAL A 408 16.02 -7.04 -9.82
C VAL A 408 15.38 -8.29 -10.41
N ALA A 409 15.15 -8.30 -11.71
CA ALA A 409 14.53 -9.40 -12.44
C ALA A 409 15.43 -9.90 -13.59
N ASP A 410 15.29 -11.17 -13.95
CA ASP A 410 16.05 -11.80 -15.05
C ASP A 410 15.43 -11.56 -16.43
N GLY A 411 14.50 -10.59 -16.54
CA GLY A 411 13.83 -10.24 -17.78
C GLY A 411 12.84 -9.10 -17.64
N ASP A 412 11.87 -9.05 -18.55
CA ASP A 412 10.75 -8.10 -18.47
C ASP A 412 9.80 -8.50 -17.34
N LEU A 413 9.40 -7.54 -16.52
CA LEU A 413 8.57 -7.77 -15.33
C LEU A 413 7.22 -8.45 -15.66
N PHE A 414 6.70 -8.25 -16.88
CA PHE A 414 5.39 -8.76 -17.32
C PHE A 414 5.48 -10.05 -18.14
N ASP A 415 6.69 -10.58 -18.38
CA ASP A 415 6.84 -11.91 -18.96
C ASP A 415 6.62 -12.98 -17.88
N GLU A 416 5.82 -14.01 -18.19
CA GLU A 416 5.50 -15.10 -17.25
C GLU A 416 6.70 -15.93 -16.82
N LYS A 417 7.78 -15.92 -17.62
CA LYS A 417 9.02 -16.66 -17.32
C LYS A 417 9.97 -15.88 -16.42
N THR A 418 9.79 -14.56 -16.34
CA THR A 418 10.67 -13.70 -15.56
C THR A 418 10.55 -14.00 -14.07
N LYS A 419 11.71 -14.06 -13.43
CA LYS A 419 11.84 -14.25 -11.97
C LYS A 419 12.45 -13.02 -11.34
N ILE A 420 11.90 -12.64 -10.21
CA ILE A 420 12.52 -11.66 -9.32
C ILE A 420 13.65 -12.37 -8.60
N THR A 421 14.88 -11.93 -8.84
CA THR A 421 16.10 -12.56 -8.34
C THR A 421 16.61 -11.91 -7.06
N ARG A 422 16.39 -10.60 -6.90
CA ARG A 422 16.76 -9.83 -5.71
C ARG A 422 15.79 -8.69 -5.48
N VAL A 423 15.59 -8.35 -4.22
CA VAL A 423 14.83 -7.17 -3.80
C VAL A 423 15.66 -6.40 -2.77
N PHE A 424 15.70 -5.09 -2.94
CA PHE A 424 16.30 -4.18 -1.96
C PHE A 424 15.22 -3.29 -1.39
N VAL A 425 15.20 -3.16 -0.08
CA VAL A 425 14.35 -2.21 0.63
C VAL A 425 15.23 -1.31 1.49
N ALA A 426 15.07 -0.01 1.34
CA ALA A 426 15.96 0.98 1.95
C ALA A 426 17.45 0.63 1.73
N GLY A 427 17.80 0.26 0.49
CA GLY A 427 19.17 -0.04 0.07
C GLY A 427 19.75 -1.35 0.59
N ARG A 428 18.97 -2.20 1.25
CA ARG A 428 19.43 -3.49 1.80
C ARG A 428 18.74 -4.65 1.11
N PRO A 429 19.47 -5.75 0.84
CA PRO A 429 18.89 -6.94 0.27
C PRO A 429 17.93 -7.60 1.27
N VAL A 430 16.77 -8.01 0.77
CA VAL A 430 15.74 -8.75 1.54
C VAL A 430 15.79 -10.21 1.14
N ALA A 431 15.64 -11.10 2.13
CA ALA A 431 15.51 -12.53 1.87
C ALA A 431 14.22 -12.80 1.07
N LEU A 432 14.32 -13.60 0.03
CA LEU A 432 13.19 -14.07 -0.77
C LEU A 432 12.86 -15.50 -0.40
N ASP A 433 11.61 -15.94 -0.66
CA ASP A 433 11.23 -17.34 -0.52
C ASP A 433 12.20 -18.20 -1.33
N ALA A 434 12.74 -19.26 -0.72
CA ALA A 434 13.44 -20.29 -1.48
C ALA A 434 12.47 -20.89 -2.50
N ALA A 435 12.91 -21.04 -3.75
CA ALA A 435 12.12 -21.78 -4.72
C ALA A 435 11.79 -23.16 -4.11
N PRO A 436 10.53 -23.64 -4.21
CA PRO A 436 10.18 -24.95 -3.67
C PRO A 436 11.18 -25.97 -4.20
N ALA A 437 11.82 -26.70 -3.29
CA ALA A 437 12.76 -27.75 -3.65
C ALA A 437 12.05 -28.67 -4.66
N ALA A 438 12.70 -28.93 -5.79
CA ALA A 438 12.17 -29.89 -6.75
C ALA A 438 11.84 -31.19 -6.00
N PRO A 439 10.66 -31.81 -6.21
CA PRO A 439 10.30 -33.01 -5.51
C PRO A 439 11.42 -34.03 -5.71
N ALA A 440 12.02 -34.47 -4.61
CA ALA A 440 13.05 -35.50 -4.64
C ALA A 440 12.48 -36.68 -5.43
N GLY A 441 13.08 -36.96 -6.58
CA GLY A 441 12.65 -38.05 -7.44
C GLY A 441 12.57 -39.31 -6.59
N ARG A 442 11.38 -39.89 -6.45
CA ARG A 442 11.23 -41.24 -5.91
C ARG A 442 12.03 -42.14 -6.81
N GLY A 443 13.25 -42.50 -6.35
CA GLY A 443 14.01 -43.56 -6.96
C GLY A 443 13.15 -44.82 -7.05
N ARG A 444 13.11 -45.40 -8.22
CA ARG A 444 12.51 -46.71 -8.48
C ARG A 444 13.37 -47.80 -7.85
#